data_069e1080efad29b30f998b2a5dc3cada
#
_entry.id   069e1080efad29b30f998b2a5dc3cada
#
_cell.length_a   1.000
_cell.length_b   1.000
_cell.length_c   1.000
_cell.angle_alpha   90.00
_cell.angle_beta   90.00
_cell.angle_gamma   90.00
#
_symmetry.space_group_name_H-M   'P 1'
#
loop_
_entity.id
_entity.type
_entity.pdbx_description
1 polymer ?
#
loop_
_entity_poly.entity_id
_entity_poly.type
_entity_poly.pdbx_seq_one_letter_code
_entity_poly.pdbx_strand_id
1 'polypeptide(L)'
;MYMIYQVEYGDTIDIIANKTGTTRDNIKNINGFNNDSDLVVGSLIIVPKPSDRVFENYKVKTGDTIYGIARMYNVDPETLLMLNGLNKSDYIYPNQEIIVPLKGVSIYVTREGDTIDAIINNLGIDANTLNTQNKRIFVMEDQLIVNKKEGN
;
A
#
# COMPACT_ATOMS: atom_id res chain seq x y z
N MET A 1 -5.90 -15.52 4.07
CA MET A 1 -6.11 -16.35 2.87
C MET A 1 -4.76 -16.61 2.22
N TYR A 2 -4.54 -17.79 1.68
CA TYR A 2 -3.27 -18.23 1.09
C TYR A 2 -3.46 -18.60 -0.37
N MET A 3 -2.36 -18.59 -1.13
CA MET A 3 -2.34 -19.09 -2.51
C MET A 3 -1.07 -19.93 -2.73
N ILE A 4 -1.07 -20.71 -3.80
CA ILE A 4 0.12 -21.45 -4.25
C ILE A 4 0.91 -20.53 -5.19
N TYR A 5 2.20 -20.44 -4.94
CA TYR A 5 3.15 -19.68 -5.75
C TYR A 5 4.21 -20.62 -6.31
N GLN A 6 4.46 -20.55 -7.60
CA GLN A 6 5.57 -21.27 -8.22
C GLN A 6 6.82 -20.39 -8.20
N VAL A 7 7.89 -20.89 -7.61
CA VAL A 7 9.15 -20.16 -7.49
C VAL A 7 9.79 -20.01 -8.88
N GLU A 8 10.04 -18.77 -9.27
CA GLU A 8 10.63 -18.43 -10.56
C GLU A 8 12.14 -18.22 -10.44
N TYR A 9 12.83 -18.28 -11.58
CA TYR A 9 14.27 -17.98 -11.63
C TYR A 9 14.54 -16.54 -11.18
N GLY A 10 15.45 -16.38 -10.24
CA GLY A 10 15.79 -15.08 -9.65
C GLY A 10 14.94 -14.70 -8.41
N ASP A 11 13.95 -15.51 -8.04
CA ASP A 11 13.21 -15.28 -6.80
C ASP A 11 14.08 -15.52 -5.57
N THR A 12 13.90 -14.67 -4.59
CA THR A 12 14.37 -14.86 -3.21
C THR A 12 13.17 -14.78 -2.27
N ILE A 13 13.33 -15.26 -1.05
CA ILE A 13 12.27 -15.16 -0.04
C ILE A 13 11.85 -13.70 0.17
N ASP A 14 12.80 -12.76 0.12
CA ASP A 14 12.51 -11.32 0.26
C ASP A 14 11.73 -10.76 -0.92
N ILE A 15 12.05 -11.16 -2.15
CA ILE A 15 11.31 -10.77 -3.35
C ILE A 15 9.88 -11.29 -3.28
N ILE A 16 9.69 -12.56 -2.94
CA ILE A 16 8.36 -13.17 -2.81
C ILE A 16 7.58 -12.51 -1.66
N ALA A 17 8.22 -12.22 -0.53
CA ALA A 17 7.60 -11.52 0.60
C ALA A 17 7.08 -10.14 0.18
N ASN A 18 7.89 -9.38 -0.57
CA ASN A 18 7.49 -8.08 -1.10
C ASN A 18 6.33 -8.19 -2.11
N LYS A 19 6.39 -9.16 -3.04
CA LYS A 19 5.31 -9.41 -4.01
C LYS A 19 3.98 -9.75 -3.35
N THR A 20 4.03 -10.45 -2.22
CA THR A 20 2.82 -10.96 -1.52
C THR A 20 2.40 -10.13 -0.31
N GLY A 21 3.12 -9.01 -0.03
CA GLY A 21 2.80 -8.11 1.07
C GLY A 21 2.95 -8.74 2.45
N THR A 22 3.92 -9.64 2.60
CA THR A 22 4.21 -10.34 3.85
C THR A 22 5.67 -10.17 4.28
N THR A 23 6.08 -10.87 5.31
CA THR A 23 7.46 -10.90 5.78
C THR A 23 8.16 -12.19 5.38
N ARG A 24 9.48 -12.11 5.27
CA ARG A 24 10.36 -13.26 5.07
C ARG A 24 10.10 -14.39 6.08
N ASP A 25 10.01 -14.04 7.35
CA ASP A 25 9.78 -15.02 8.43
C ASP A 25 8.42 -15.71 8.28
N ASN A 26 7.41 -14.97 7.86
CA ASN A 26 6.08 -15.54 7.63
C ASN A 26 6.11 -16.57 6.49
N ILE A 27 6.79 -16.29 5.37
CA ILE A 27 6.96 -17.26 4.27
C ILE A 27 7.70 -18.50 4.76
N LYS A 28 8.79 -18.33 5.49
CA LYS A 28 9.57 -19.44 6.05
C LYS A 28 8.72 -20.31 6.96
N ASN A 29 8.00 -19.71 7.90
CA ASN A 29 7.15 -20.41 8.87
C ASN A 29 6.02 -21.22 8.19
N ILE A 30 5.34 -20.61 7.22
CA ILE A 30 4.22 -21.27 6.50
C ILE A 30 4.70 -22.49 5.73
N ASN A 31 5.92 -22.43 5.15
CA ASN A 31 6.46 -23.49 4.32
C ASN A 31 7.42 -24.44 5.08
N GLY A 32 7.68 -24.19 6.35
CA GLY A 32 8.61 -24.99 7.14
C GLY A 32 10.07 -24.86 6.72
N PHE A 33 10.46 -23.71 6.15
CA PHE A 33 11.84 -23.46 5.71
C PHE A 33 12.73 -23.11 6.92
N ASN A 34 13.87 -23.76 6.99
CA ASN A 34 14.91 -23.46 7.97
C ASN A 34 15.91 -22.45 7.42
N ASN A 35 16.25 -22.59 6.14
CA ASN A 35 17.24 -21.78 5.44
C ASN A 35 16.67 -21.22 4.12
N ASP A 36 17.37 -20.25 3.54
CA ASP A 36 16.99 -19.69 2.24
C ASP A 36 17.19 -20.67 1.10
N SER A 37 18.12 -21.61 1.26
CA SER A 37 18.37 -22.69 0.31
C SER A 37 17.21 -23.70 0.18
N ASP A 38 16.24 -23.64 1.10
CA ASP A 38 15.03 -24.45 1.02
C ASP A 38 14.08 -23.94 -0.08
N LEU A 39 14.28 -22.70 -0.54
CA LEU A 39 13.58 -22.12 -1.69
C LEU A 39 14.19 -22.63 -3.00
N VAL A 40 13.48 -23.50 -3.69
CA VAL A 40 13.95 -24.13 -4.93
C VAL A 40 13.17 -23.61 -6.13
N VAL A 41 13.85 -23.18 -7.18
CA VAL A 41 13.21 -22.75 -8.44
C VAL A 41 12.34 -23.86 -9.02
N GLY A 42 11.14 -23.52 -9.43
CA GLY A 42 10.14 -24.45 -9.96
C GLY A 42 9.29 -25.15 -8.89
N SER A 43 9.67 -25.07 -7.61
CA SER A 43 8.85 -25.62 -6.52
C SER A 43 7.58 -24.78 -6.28
N LEU A 44 6.58 -25.44 -5.70
CA LEU A 44 5.33 -24.80 -5.29
C LEU A 44 5.40 -24.52 -3.78
N ILE A 45 5.18 -23.27 -3.42
CA ILE A 45 5.17 -22.85 -2.02
C ILE A 45 3.83 -22.19 -1.68
N ILE A 46 3.51 -22.17 -0.40
CA ILE A 46 2.33 -21.48 0.12
C ILE A 46 2.75 -20.06 0.50
N VAL A 47 2.01 -19.08 -0.02
CA VAL A 47 2.23 -17.68 0.30
C VAL A 47 0.91 -17.02 0.68
N PRO A 48 0.90 -15.97 1.50
CA PRO A 48 -0.29 -15.18 1.72
C PRO A 48 -0.78 -14.60 0.39
N LYS A 49 -2.08 -14.65 0.13
CA LYS A 49 -2.66 -13.94 -1.00
C LYS A 49 -2.49 -12.46 -0.78
N PRO A 50 -2.00 -11.69 -1.78
CA PRO A 50 -1.91 -10.24 -1.68
C PRO A 50 -3.23 -9.68 -1.17
N SER A 51 -3.16 -8.88 -0.13
CA SER A 51 -4.33 -8.25 0.45
C SER A 51 -4.84 -7.17 -0.51
N ASP A 52 -6.16 -7.12 -0.73
CA ASP A 52 -6.81 -5.99 -1.40
C ASP A 52 -6.80 -4.72 -0.51
N ARG A 53 -6.30 -4.84 0.71
CA ARG A 53 -6.14 -3.71 1.62
C ARG A 53 -5.14 -2.73 1.03
N VAL A 54 -5.52 -1.47 1.08
CA VAL A 54 -4.67 -0.34 0.66
C VAL A 54 -4.25 0.52 1.83
N PHE A 55 -4.82 0.28 3.01
CA PHE A 55 -4.61 1.06 4.22
C PHE A 55 -4.29 0.18 5.42
N GLU A 56 -3.61 0.78 6.39
CA GLU A 56 -3.39 0.23 7.73
C GLU A 56 -3.67 1.30 8.79
N ASN A 57 -3.84 0.88 10.03
CA ASN A 57 -3.96 1.78 11.18
C ASN A 57 -2.58 2.06 11.75
N TYR A 58 -2.24 3.32 11.85
CA TYR A 58 -1.05 3.80 12.53
C TYR A 58 -1.41 4.33 13.90
N LYS A 59 -0.76 3.83 14.95
CA LYS A 59 -0.93 4.34 16.30
C LYS A 59 0.03 5.50 16.55
N VAL A 60 -0.53 6.69 16.77
CA VAL A 60 0.22 7.92 17.00
C VAL A 60 1.08 7.79 18.25
N LYS A 61 2.34 8.18 18.14
CA LYS A 61 3.33 8.20 19.22
C LYS A 61 3.51 9.60 19.75
N THR A 62 4.05 9.70 20.96
CA THR A 62 4.40 10.99 21.54
C THR A 62 5.41 11.73 20.66
N GLY A 63 5.10 12.98 20.28
CA GLY A 63 5.93 13.79 19.40
C GLY A 63 5.61 13.67 17.91
N ASP A 64 4.70 12.77 17.52
CA ASP A 64 4.25 12.69 16.13
C ASP A 64 3.43 13.92 15.73
N THR A 65 3.57 14.27 14.45
CA THR A 65 2.75 15.28 13.78
C THR A 65 2.18 14.68 12.49
N ILE A 66 1.05 15.19 12.02
CA ILE A 66 0.49 14.78 10.72
C ILE A 66 1.51 14.95 9.59
N TYR A 67 2.27 16.02 9.60
CA TYR A 67 3.31 16.27 8.59
C TYR A 67 4.45 15.25 8.65
N GLY A 68 4.86 14.87 9.87
CA GLY A 68 5.87 13.83 10.08
C GLY A 68 5.40 12.45 9.61
N ILE A 69 4.18 12.09 9.96
CA ILE A 69 3.58 10.82 9.55
C ILE A 69 3.35 10.79 8.02
N ALA A 70 2.83 11.87 7.43
CA ALA A 70 2.65 11.97 5.99
C ALA A 70 3.97 11.78 5.22
N ARG A 71 5.07 12.35 5.72
CA ARG A 71 6.41 12.15 5.16
C ARG A 71 6.88 10.70 5.30
N MET A 72 6.62 10.08 6.44
CA MET A 72 6.99 8.68 6.72
C MET A 72 6.32 7.71 5.72
N TYR A 73 5.06 7.98 5.37
CA TYR A 73 4.27 7.15 4.47
C TYR A 73 4.25 7.67 3.02
N ASN A 74 5.02 8.71 2.72
CA ASN A 74 5.10 9.33 1.40
C ASN A 74 3.72 9.71 0.83
N VAL A 75 2.91 10.35 1.64
CA VAL A 75 1.59 10.88 1.29
C VAL A 75 1.55 12.38 1.53
N ASP A 76 0.79 13.09 0.71
CA ASP A 76 0.56 14.52 0.92
C ASP A 76 -0.16 14.76 2.26
N PRO A 77 0.29 15.72 3.09
CA PRO A 77 -0.32 15.98 4.40
C PRO A 77 -1.81 16.32 4.34
N GLU A 78 -2.24 17.08 3.34
CA GLU A 78 -3.67 17.42 3.16
C GLU A 78 -4.49 16.18 2.83
N THR A 79 -3.95 15.31 1.97
CA THR A 79 -4.57 14.03 1.65
C THR A 79 -4.67 13.15 2.89
N LEU A 80 -3.64 13.10 3.73
CA LEU A 80 -3.68 12.34 4.98
C LEU A 80 -4.73 12.88 5.96
N LEU A 81 -4.84 14.19 6.08
CA LEU A 81 -5.90 14.85 6.87
C LEU A 81 -7.28 14.45 6.36
N MET A 82 -7.54 14.60 5.06
CA MET A 82 -8.82 14.27 4.44
C MET A 82 -9.17 12.80 4.62
N LEU A 83 -8.21 11.89 4.46
CA LEU A 83 -8.39 10.45 4.66
C LEU A 83 -8.88 10.12 6.08
N ASN A 84 -8.49 10.93 7.05
CA ASN A 84 -8.83 10.74 8.46
C ASN A 84 -9.96 11.65 8.97
N GLY A 85 -10.58 12.43 8.08
CA GLY A 85 -11.63 13.38 8.47
C GLY A 85 -11.14 14.51 9.38
N LEU A 86 -9.86 14.87 9.25
CA LEU A 86 -9.20 15.92 10.04
C LEU A 86 -9.02 17.20 9.22
N ASN A 87 -8.98 18.33 9.93
CA ASN A 87 -8.64 19.63 9.38
C ASN A 87 -7.23 20.06 9.77
N LYS A 88 -6.70 21.08 9.11
CA LYS A 88 -5.35 21.64 9.41
C LYS A 88 -5.18 22.15 10.85
N SER A 89 -6.27 22.52 11.49
CA SER A 89 -6.31 23.00 12.88
C SER A 89 -6.46 21.90 13.92
N ASP A 90 -6.75 20.67 13.48
CA ASP A 90 -6.94 19.56 14.40
C ASP A 90 -5.60 19.02 14.92
N TYR A 91 -5.61 18.60 16.18
CA TYR A 91 -4.49 17.95 16.82
C TYR A 91 -4.65 16.43 16.79
N ILE A 92 -3.52 15.73 16.69
CA ILE A 92 -3.44 14.30 16.93
C ILE A 92 -2.81 14.04 18.30
N TYR A 93 -3.23 12.98 18.94
CA TYR A 93 -2.82 12.65 20.31
C TYR A 93 -2.13 11.28 20.36
N PRO A 94 -1.18 11.09 21.29
CA PRO A 94 -0.59 9.78 21.52
C PRO A 94 -1.66 8.69 21.76
N ASN A 95 -1.45 7.53 21.17
CA ASN A 95 -2.36 6.39 21.13
C ASN A 95 -3.61 6.54 20.26
N GLN A 96 -3.83 7.67 19.63
CA GLN A 96 -4.86 7.82 18.58
C GLN A 96 -4.49 6.92 17.40
N GLU A 97 -5.49 6.28 16.81
CA GLU A 97 -5.32 5.54 15.56
C GLU A 97 -5.69 6.42 14.37
N ILE A 98 -4.82 6.47 13.40
CA ILE A 98 -5.07 7.13 12.12
C ILE A 98 -4.84 6.14 10.98
N ILE A 99 -5.60 6.32 9.91
CA ILE A 99 -5.51 5.52 8.69
C ILE A 99 -4.37 6.08 7.84
N VAL A 100 -3.48 5.20 7.42
CA VAL A 100 -2.36 5.52 6.51
C VAL A 100 -2.33 4.54 5.35
N PRO A 101 -1.79 4.93 4.17
CA PRO A 101 -1.63 4.01 3.06
C PRO A 101 -0.58 2.95 3.40
N LEU A 102 -0.78 1.73 2.92
CA LEU A 102 0.24 0.68 2.99
C LEU A 102 1.47 1.09 2.16
N LYS A 103 2.63 0.56 2.54
CA LYS A 103 3.87 0.78 1.80
C LYS A 103 3.71 0.42 0.32
N GLY A 104 4.13 1.32 -0.56
CA GLY A 104 3.99 1.15 -2.01
C GLY A 104 2.62 1.52 -2.56
N VAL A 105 1.68 1.94 -1.73
CA VAL A 105 0.39 2.50 -2.15
C VAL A 105 0.52 4.02 -2.22
N SER A 106 0.22 4.60 -3.37
CA SER A 106 0.04 6.04 -3.53
C SER A 106 -1.46 6.34 -3.60
N ILE A 107 -1.88 7.39 -2.97
CA ILE A 107 -3.28 7.82 -2.92
C ILE A 107 -3.44 9.24 -3.41
N TYR A 108 -4.57 9.53 -4.00
CA TYR A 108 -4.98 10.85 -4.44
C TYR A 108 -6.46 11.04 -4.11
N VAL A 109 -6.80 12.14 -3.49
CA VAL A 109 -8.20 12.52 -3.25
C VAL A 109 -8.57 13.59 -4.26
N THR A 110 -9.58 13.32 -5.07
CA THR A 110 -10.02 14.23 -6.14
C THR A 110 -10.57 15.54 -5.57
N ARG A 111 -10.33 16.61 -6.29
CA ARG A 111 -10.77 17.96 -5.96
C ARG A 111 -11.69 18.48 -7.06
N GLU A 112 -12.46 19.52 -6.74
CA GLU A 112 -13.25 20.21 -7.74
C GLU A 112 -12.36 20.70 -8.90
N GLY A 113 -12.79 20.42 -10.12
CA GLY A 113 -12.07 20.79 -11.34
C GLY A 113 -10.97 19.83 -11.78
N ASP A 114 -10.73 18.75 -11.04
CA ASP A 114 -9.76 17.72 -11.44
C ASP A 114 -10.19 17.04 -12.75
N THR A 115 -9.21 16.73 -13.56
CA THR A 115 -9.35 15.92 -14.79
C THR A 115 -8.66 14.57 -14.61
N ILE A 116 -9.02 13.60 -15.42
CA ILE A 116 -8.34 12.30 -15.49
C ILE A 116 -6.83 12.50 -15.73
N ASP A 117 -6.46 13.40 -16.63
CA ASP A 117 -5.05 13.69 -16.93
C ASP A 117 -4.31 14.26 -15.72
N ALA A 118 -4.95 15.13 -14.93
CA ALA A 118 -4.35 15.65 -13.70
C ALA A 118 -4.11 14.54 -12.66
N ILE A 119 -5.05 13.62 -12.52
CA ILE A 119 -4.94 12.47 -11.60
C ILE A 119 -3.82 11.52 -12.06
N ILE A 120 -3.80 11.17 -13.33
CA ILE A 120 -2.78 10.31 -13.95
C ILE A 120 -1.39 10.90 -13.74
N ASN A 121 -1.22 12.18 -14.04
CA ASN A 121 0.06 12.87 -13.89
C ASN A 121 0.51 12.95 -12.43
N ASN A 122 -0.41 13.21 -11.51
CA ASN A 122 -0.10 13.27 -10.07
C ASN A 122 0.36 11.93 -9.51
N LEU A 123 -0.31 10.85 -9.89
CA LEU A 123 0.03 9.50 -9.46
C LEU A 123 1.20 8.88 -10.26
N GLY A 124 1.58 9.47 -11.40
CA GLY A 124 2.62 8.92 -12.27
C GLY A 124 2.26 7.57 -12.89
N ILE A 125 1.00 7.39 -13.26
CA ILE A 125 0.44 6.15 -13.84
C ILE A 125 -0.19 6.43 -15.21
N ASP A 126 -0.54 5.38 -15.92
CA ASP A 126 -1.33 5.48 -17.14
C ASP A 126 -2.84 5.24 -16.90
N ALA A 127 -3.65 5.53 -17.91
CA ALA A 127 -5.11 5.39 -17.82
C ALA A 127 -5.54 3.93 -17.60
N ASN A 128 -4.82 2.96 -18.15
CA ASN A 128 -5.14 1.56 -17.96
C ASN A 128 -4.90 1.11 -16.51
N THR A 129 -3.78 1.51 -15.93
CA THR A 129 -3.46 1.27 -14.51
C THR A 129 -4.52 1.91 -13.61
N LEU A 130 -4.93 3.15 -13.91
CA LEU A 130 -5.99 3.83 -13.18
C LEU A 130 -7.29 3.01 -13.18
N ASN A 131 -7.72 2.54 -14.35
CA ASN A 131 -8.97 1.78 -14.51
C ASN A 131 -8.92 0.38 -13.89
N THR A 132 -7.76 -0.30 -13.93
CA THR A 132 -7.63 -1.66 -13.37
C THR A 132 -7.56 -1.67 -11.85
N GLN A 133 -6.99 -0.65 -11.25
CA GLN A 133 -6.84 -0.56 -9.79
C GLN A 133 -8.04 0.08 -9.08
N ASN A 134 -8.90 0.78 -9.81
CA ASN A 134 -10.06 1.47 -9.24
C ASN A 134 -11.34 0.99 -9.91
N LYS A 135 -12.30 0.50 -9.14
CA LYS A 135 -13.54 -0.13 -9.66
C LYS A 135 -14.41 0.83 -10.46
N ARG A 136 -14.47 2.10 -10.06
CA ARG A 136 -15.22 3.16 -10.76
C ARG A 136 -14.51 4.48 -10.52
N ILE A 137 -14.26 5.22 -11.59
CA ILE A 137 -13.73 6.56 -11.50
C ILE A 137 -14.76 7.49 -12.12
N PHE A 138 -15.33 8.32 -11.25
CA PHE A 138 -16.06 9.50 -11.66
C PHE A 138 -15.22 10.69 -11.21
N VAL A 139 -14.96 11.63 -12.10
CA VAL A 139 -14.26 12.85 -11.68
C VAL A 139 -15.22 13.68 -10.84
N MET A 140 -15.27 13.36 -9.57
CA MET A 140 -16.06 13.99 -8.52
C MET A 140 -15.12 14.44 -7.43
N GLU A 141 -15.55 15.46 -6.70
CA GLU A 141 -14.87 15.89 -5.49
C GLU A 141 -14.83 14.76 -4.44
N ASP A 142 -13.77 14.71 -3.66
CA ASP A 142 -13.56 13.75 -2.55
C ASP A 142 -13.51 12.26 -2.96
N GLN A 143 -13.32 11.95 -4.22
CA GLN A 143 -13.10 10.57 -4.62
C GLN A 143 -11.66 10.13 -4.30
N LEU A 144 -11.51 9.01 -3.60
CA LEU A 144 -10.23 8.38 -3.33
C LEU A 144 -9.76 7.57 -4.55
N ILE A 145 -8.62 7.92 -5.09
CA ILE A 145 -7.94 7.19 -6.17
C ILE A 145 -6.71 6.51 -5.59
N VAL A 146 -6.54 5.25 -5.95
CA VAL A 146 -5.48 4.38 -5.41
C VAL A 146 -4.56 3.90 -6.54
N ASN A 147 -3.27 3.94 -6.29
CA ASN A 147 -2.26 3.25 -7.08
C ASN A 147 -1.44 2.33 -6.16
N LYS A 148 -1.50 1.04 -6.42
CA LYS A 148 -0.62 0.05 -5.81
C LYS A 148 0.55 -0.18 -6.76
N LYS A 149 1.77 0.10 -6.29
CA LYS A 149 2.95 -0.36 -7.01
C LYS A 149 3.01 -1.88 -6.88
N GLU A 150 2.87 -2.57 -8.00
CA GLU A 150 3.20 -3.99 -8.05
C GLU A 150 4.68 -4.12 -7.66
N GLY A 151 4.96 -5.00 -6.71
CA GLY A 151 6.32 -5.25 -6.28
C GLY A 151 7.16 -5.77 -7.46
N ASN A 152 8.21 -5.06 -7.78
CA ASN A 152 9.24 -5.56 -8.67
C ASN A 152 10.04 -6.65 -7.98
#